data_988871e37e0287b9a968095cddbdcf7a
#
_entry.id   988871e37e0287b9a968095cddbdcf7a
#
_cell.length_a   1.000
_cell.length_b   1.000
_cell.length_c   1.000
_cell.angle_alpha   90.00
_cell.angle_beta   90.00
_cell.angle_gamma   90.00
#
_symmetry.space_group_name_H-M   'P 1'
#
loop_
_entity.id
_entity.type
_entity.pdbx_description
1 polymer ?
#
loop_
_entity_poly.entity_id
_entity_poly.type
_entity_poly.pdbx_seq_one_letter_code
_entity_poly.pdbx_strand_id
1 'polypeptide(L)'
;MNKDIMKCFIGKVIRIDRGGPESRIGMLLDASDNLIVLLTEEDGVVYFKTSHIKSFTDNMKEQMEFNIKVPKDFKFKKAANFQDLLDTLKLKWIQINRGGPEKLEGVLCEVNKDFVFLVNNGEIVRLSMSHIKSISYGVKIEKAKSKK
;
A
#
# COMPACT_ATOMS: atom_id res chain seq x y z
N MET A 1 13.09 9.07 -3.17
CA MET A 1 12.65 9.54 -1.84
C MET A 1 13.57 8.93 -0.80
N ASN A 2 14.04 9.73 0.13
CA ASN A 2 15.04 9.28 1.10
C ASN A 2 14.37 8.53 2.24
N LYS A 3 14.76 7.27 2.45
CA LYS A 3 14.17 6.43 3.50
C LYS A 3 14.41 6.98 4.91
N ASP A 4 15.56 7.62 5.15
CA ASP A 4 15.88 8.13 6.49
C ASP A 4 14.96 9.28 6.87
N ILE A 5 14.63 10.13 5.91
CA ILE A 5 13.64 11.19 6.12
C ILE A 5 12.26 10.58 6.35
N MET A 6 11.88 9.60 5.51
CA MET A 6 10.56 8.96 5.64
C MET A 6 10.42 8.24 6.98
N LYS A 7 11.46 7.61 7.48
CA LYS A 7 11.41 6.92 8.77
C LYS A 7 11.08 7.84 9.94
N CYS A 8 11.39 9.12 9.83
CA CYS A 8 11.01 10.10 10.86
C CYS A 8 9.51 10.29 10.98
N PHE A 9 8.75 9.88 9.97
CA PHE A 9 7.30 10.01 9.95
C PHE A 9 6.56 8.73 10.33
N ILE A 10 7.28 7.66 10.64
CA ILE A 10 6.63 6.41 11.07
C ILE A 10 5.78 6.68 12.31
N GLY A 11 4.54 6.23 12.28
CA GLY A 11 3.55 6.47 13.32
C GLY A 11 2.74 7.74 13.12
N LYS A 12 3.08 8.55 12.13
CA LYS A 12 2.34 9.79 11.83
C LYS A 12 1.38 9.57 10.68
N VAL A 13 0.31 10.35 10.67
CA VAL A 13 -0.67 10.34 9.59
C VAL A 13 -0.18 11.30 8.51
N ILE A 14 -0.04 10.77 7.30
CA ILE A 14 0.44 11.55 6.14
C ILE A 14 -0.47 11.31 4.95
N ARG A 15 -0.34 12.16 3.95
CA ARG A 15 -1.00 11.97 2.65
C ARG A 15 0.06 11.65 1.60
N ILE A 16 -0.14 10.56 0.89
CA ILE A 16 0.65 10.18 -0.28
C ILE A 16 -0.03 10.76 -1.50
N ASP A 17 0.70 11.51 -2.29
CA ASP A 17 0.22 12.27 -3.45
C ASP A 17 -0.93 13.21 -3.10
N ARG A 18 -0.97 14.38 -3.72
CA ARG A 18 -1.96 15.40 -3.39
C ARG A 18 -3.30 15.17 -4.08
N GLY A 19 -3.33 14.33 -5.06
CA GLY A 19 -4.54 13.99 -5.80
C GLY A 19 -4.28 12.84 -6.74
N GLY A 20 -5.29 12.48 -7.50
CA GLY A 20 -5.20 11.37 -8.43
C GLY A 20 -5.62 10.04 -7.82
N PRO A 21 -5.65 8.98 -8.64
CA PRO A 21 -6.24 7.70 -8.22
C PRO A 21 -5.46 6.98 -7.13
N GLU A 22 -4.16 7.26 -6.98
CA GLU A 22 -3.34 6.63 -5.94
C GLU A 22 -3.17 7.49 -4.69
N SER A 23 -3.82 8.65 -4.61
CA SER A 23 -3.74 9.51 -3.42
C SER A 23 -4.43 8.84 -2.23
N ARG A 24 -3.72 8.76 -1.10
CA ARG A 24 -4.26 8.15 0.13
C ARG A 24 -3.75 8.88 1.35
N ILE A 25 -4.60 8.91 2.37
CA ILE A 25 -4.25 9.36 3.72
C ILE A 25 -4.14 8.13 4.60
N GLY A 26 -3.11 8.06 5.42
CA GLY A 26 -2.95 6.96 6.34
C GLY A 26 -1.79 7.15 7.29
N MET A 27 -1.65 6.19 8.20
CA MET A 27 -0.53 6.16 9.12
C MET A 27 0.65 5.43 8.46
N LEU A 28 1.81 6.06 8.46
CA LEU A 28 3.02 5.42 7.93
C LEU A 28 3.49 4.35 8.90
N LEU A 29 3.53 3.10 8.43
CA LEU A 29 3.94 1.95 9.24
C LEU A 29 5.41 1.60 9.06
N ASP A 30 5.95 1.77 7.87
CA ASP A 30 7.33 1.43 7.57
C ASP A 30 7.79 2.15 6.31
N ALA A 31 9.09 2.26 6.14
CA ALA A 31 9.69 2.89 4.96
C ALA A 31 11.03 2.24 4.64
N SER A 32 11.27 1.99 3.36
CA SER A 32 12.54 1.54 2.83
C SER A 32 12.87 2.34 1.57
N ASP A 33 14.00 2.03 0.94
CA ASP A 33 14.39 2.73 -0.29
C ASP A 33 13.41 2.48 -1.44
N ASN A 34 12.76 1.33 -1.45
CA ASN A 34 11.93 0.90 -2.57
C ASN A 34 10.44 0.97 -2.31
N LEU A 35 10.01 0.93 -1.06
CA LEU A 35 8.60 0.95 -0.73
C LEU A 35 8.33 1.61 0.60
N ILE A 36 7.10 2.11 0.74
CA ILE A 36 6.56 2.53 2.03
C ILE A 36 5.27 1.78 2.29
N VAL A 37 4.97 1.62 3.57
CA VAL A 37 3.78 0.89 4.02
C VAL A 37 2.88 1.87 4.75
N LEU A 38 1.66 2.01 4.26
CA LEU A 38 0.68 2.95 4.78
C LEU A 38 -0.57 2.19 5.23
N LEU A 39 -1.03 2.45 6.44
CA LEU A 39 -2.30 1.92 6.91
C LEU A 39 -3.39 2.95 6.61
N THR A 40 -4.29 2.59 5.71
CA THR A 40 -5.39 3.46 5.29
C THR A 40 -6.70 2.97 5.90
N GLU A 41 -7.68 3.89 6.03
CA GLU A 41 -9.01 3.50 6.50
C GLU A 41 -9.79 2.69 5.48
N GLU A 42 -9.60 3.00 4.20
CA GLU A 42 -10.42 2.41 3.13
C GLU A 42 -9.86 1.09 2.63
N ASP A 43 -8.55 1.04 2.43
CA ASP A 43 -7.91 -0.08 1.74
C ASP A 43 -7.08 -0.95 2.68
N GLY A 44 -7.00 -0.61 3.96
CA GLY A 44 -6.15 -1.31 4.90
C GLY A 44 -4.68 -1.01 4.66
N VAL A 45 -3.83 -2.01 4.81
CA VAL A 45 -2.39 -1.87 4.61
C VAL A 45 -2.10 -1.81 3.12
N VAL A 46 -1.51 -0.71 2.67
CA VAL A 46 -1.14 -0.50 1.27
C VAL A 46 0.35 -0.27 1.16
N TYR A 47 0.97 -0.97 0.23
CA TYR A 47 2.40 -0.85 -0.05
C TYR A 47 2.57 -0.02 -1.31
N PHE A 48 3.27 1.10 -1.18
CA PHE A 48 3.52 2.01 -2.30
C PHE A 48 4.96 1.87 -2.77
N LYS A 49 5.13 1.80 -4.08
CA LYS A 49 6.46 1.86 -4.68
C LYS A 49 6.96 3.30 -4.62
N THR A 50 8.09 3.53 -3.98
CA THR A 50 8.60 4.90 -3.78
C THR A 50 8.86 5.64 -5.08
N SER A 51 9.25 4.92 -6.14
CA SER A 51 9.48 5.54 -7.45
C SER A 51 8.24 6.16 -8.08
N HIS A 52 7.05 5.77 -7.62
CA HIS A 52 5.79 6.31 -8.13
C HIS A 52 5.14 7.34 -7.21
N ILE A 53 5.74 7.61 -6.06
CA ILE A 53 5.23 8.63 -5.14
C ILE A 53 5.73 9.98 -5.60
N LYS A 54 4.80 10.88 -5.88
CA LYS A 54 5.11 12.24 -6.32
C LYS A 54 5.30 13.20 -5.15
N SER A 55 4.59 12.97 -4.07
CA SER A 55 4.67 13.82 -2.89
C SER A 55 4.12 13.10 -1.66
N PHE A 56 4.53 13.54 -0.48
CA PHE A 56 3.81 13.23 0.73
C PHE A 56 3.61 14.52 1.53
N THR A 57 2.49 14.59 2.24
CA THR A 57 2.11 15.78 2.97
C THR A 57 1.87 15.44 4.42
N ASP A 58 2.48 16.21 5.30
CA ASP A 58 2.25 16.20 6.73
C ASP A 58 1.64 17.55 7.09
N ASN A 59 0.55 17.56 7.83
CA ASN A 59 -0.13 18.81 8.18
C ASN A 59 0.21 19.19 9.61
N MET A 60 0.87 20.32 9.78
CA MET A 60 1.31 20.79 11.09
C MET A 60 0.23 21.53 11.86
N LYS A 61 -0.78 22.08 11.20
CA LYS A 61 -1.80 22.90 11.82
C LYS A 61 -3.08 22.14 12.13
N GLU A 62 -3.46 21.24 11.25
CA GLU A 62 -4.65 20.42 11.39
C GLU A 62 -4.27 18.98 11.19
N GLN A 63 -4.77 18.11 12.05
CA GLN A 63 -4.56 16.68 11.85
C GLN A 63 -5.46 16.22 10.72
N MET A 64 -4.89 15.47 9.81
CA MET A 64 -5.67 14.76 8.81
C MET A 64 -6.53 13.73 9.52
N GLU A 65 -7.76 13.59 9.06
CA GLU A 65 -8.69 12.67 9.68
C GLU A 65 -8.24 11.23 9.50
N PHE A 66 -8.09 10.53 10.63
CA PHE A 66 -7.68 9.13 10.65
C PHE A 66 -8.28 8.49 11.90
N ASN A 67 -9.31 7.67 11.69
CA ASN A 67 -10.17 7.18 12.77
C ASN A 67 -9.87 5.74 13.20
N ILE A 68 -8.71 5.24 12.84
CA ILE A 68 -8.32 3.87 13.22
C ILE A 68 -7.35 3.93 14.40
N LYS A 69 -7.64 3.13 15.43
CA LYS A 69 -6.68 2.89 16.50
C LYS A 69 -5.82 1.69 16.11
N VAL A 70 -4.51 1.92 16.03
CA VAL A 70 -3.57 0.87 15.67
C VAL A 70 -3.12 0.17 16.94
N PRO A 71 -3.38 -1.14 17.09
CA PRO A 71 -2.84 -1.90 18.23
C PRO A 71 -1.32 -1.86 18.24
N LYS A 72 -0.71 -1.86 19.43
CA LYS A 72 0.74 -1.85 19.57
C LYS A 72 1.40 -3.07 18.91
N ASP A 73 0.68 -4.17 18.85
CA ASP A 73 1.14 -5.44 18.29
C ASP A 73 0.64 -5.66 16.86
N PHE A 74 0.14 -4.62 16.20
CA PHE A 74 -0.35 -4.74 14.84
C PHE A 74 0.76 -5.23 13.92
N LYS A 75 0.49 -6.33 13.23
CA LYS A 75 1.46 -6.98 12.37
C LYS A 75 1.11 -6.78 10.91
N PHE A 76 2.14 -6.52 10.12
CA PHE A 76 2.05 -6.43 8.67
C PHE A 76 3.31 -7.04 8.08
N LYS A 77 3.28 -7.40 6.81
CA LYS A 77 4.44 -7.98 6.15
C LYS A 77 5.48 -6.89 5.91
N LYS A 78 6.70 -7.14 6.35
CA LYS A 78 7.84 -6.25 6.07
C LYS A 78 8.62 -6.80 4.89
N ALA A 79 9.01 -5.92 4.00
CA ALA A 79 9.82 -6.27 2.84
C ALA A 79 10.69 -5.10 2.45
N ALA A 80 11.87 -5.40 1.91
CA ALA A 80 12.80 -4.36 1.45
C ALA A 80 12.40 -3.80 0.09
N ASN A 81 11.70 -4.58 -0.73
CA ASN A 81 11.31 -4.19 -2.07
C ASN A 81 10.05 -4.94 -2.50
N PHE A 82 9.48 -4.54 -3.64
CA PHE A 82 8.24 -5.14 -4.12
C PHE A 82 8.39 -6.60 -4.54
N GLN A 83 9.52 -6.98 -5.10
CA GLN A 83 9.68 -8.38 -5.49
C GLN A 83 9.64 -9.29 -4.28
N ASP A 84 10.33 -8.94 -3.21
CA ASP A 84 10.30 -9.72 -1.96
C ASP A 84 8.90 -9.77 -1.37
N LEU A 85 8.19 -8.64 -1.39
CA LEU A 85 6.81 -8.59 -0.93
C LEU A 85 5.92 -9.53 -1.74
N LEU A 86 6.00 -9.44 -3.05
CA LEU A 86 5.17 -10.26 -3.95
C LEU A 86 5.50 -11.74 -3.80
N ASP A 87 6.76 -12.10 -3.59
CA ASP A 87 7.13 -13.49 -3.35
C ASP A 87 6.43 -14.08 -2.12
N THR A 88 6.17 -13.25 -1.09
CA THR A 88 5.43 -13.70 0.08
C THR A 88 3.93 -13.78 -0.14
N LEU A 89 3.43 -13.21 -1.22
CA LEU A 89 2.00 -13.14 -1.52
C LEU A 89 1.56 -14.12 -2.59
N LYS A 90 2.43 -14.99 -3.07
CA LYS A 90 2.08 -16.02 -4.05
C LYS A 90 0.92 -16.87 -3.55
N LEU A 91 -0.01 -17.15 -4.46
CA LEU A 91 -1.23 -17.93 -4.24
C LEU A 91 -2.24 -17.23 -3.30
N LYS A 92 -2.05 -15.96 -3.06
CA LYS A 92 -3.00 -15.15 -2.28
C LYS A 92 -3.72 -14.17 -3.19
N TRP A 93 -4.91 -13.78 -2.78
CA TRP A 93 -5.65 -12.71 -3.45
C TRP A 93 -5.00 -11.37 -3.11
N ILE A 94 -4.65 -10.61 -4.14
CA ILE A 94 -4.07 -9.28 -3.95
C ILE A 94 -4.78 -8.27 -4.83
N GLN A 95 -4.60 -7.00 -4.50
CA GLN A 95 -5.09 -5.87 -5.28
C GLN A 95 -3.90 -5.02 -5.69
N ILE A 96 -3.82 -4.70 -6.96
CA ILE A 96 -2.75 -3.90 -7.54
C ILE A 96 -3.33 -2.60 -8.05
N ASN A 97 -2.67 -1.49 -7.77
CA ASN A 97 -3.08 -0.17 -8.20
C ASN A 97 -4.51 0.13 -7.74
N ARG A 98 -4.66 0.84 -6.63
CA ARG A 98 -5.94 1.01 -5.94
C ARG A 98 -6.93 1.92 -6.66
N GLY A 99 -6.48 2.58 -7.72
CA GLY A 99 -7.35 3.46 -8.48
C GLY A 99 -6.89 3.57 -9.92
N GLY A 100 -7.71 4.19 -10.75
CA GLY A 100 -7.38 4.41 -12.15
C GLY A 100 -7.61 3.20 -13.04
N PRO A 101 -7.27 3.31 -14.33
CA PRO A 101 -7.60 2.27 -15.32
C PRO A 101 -6.78 0.99 -15.17
N GLU A 102 -5.65 1.04 -14.47
CA GLU A 102 -4.82 -0.14 -14.24
C GLU A 102 -5.10 -0.84 -12.92
N LYS A 103 -6.22 -0.55 -12.30
CA LYS A 103 -6.68 -1.26 -11.11
C LYS A 103 -6.95 -2.72 -11.44
N LEU A 104 -6.35 -3.63 -10.67
CA LEU A 104 -6.41 -5.05 -10.93
C LEU A 104 -6.44 -5.82 -9.63
N GLU A 105 -7.20 -6.92 -9.58
CA GLU A 105 -7.18 -7.81 -8.43
C GLU A 105 -7.31 -9.25 -8.86
N GLY A 106 -6.79 -10.17 -8.06
CA GLY A 106 -6.85 -11.59 -8.35
C GLY A 106 -5.87 -12.37 -7.50
N VAL A 107 -5.79 -13.67 -7.78
CA VAL A 107 -4.82 -14.55 -7.14
C VAL A 107 -3.48 -14.40 -7.83
N LEU A 108 -2.46 -14.08 -7.05
CA LEU A 108 -1.09 -13.96 -7.56
C LEU A 108 -0.50 -15.34 -7.79
N CYS A 109 -0.25 -15.69 -9.05
CA CYS A 109 0.24 -17.03 -9.41
C CYS A 109 1.74 -17.06 -9.60
N GLU A 110 2.32 -16.03 -10.19
CA GLU A 110 3.72 -16.00 -10.53
C GLU A 110 4.29 -14.59 -10.41
N VAL A 111 5.55 -14.52 -10.00
CA VAL A 111 6.30 -13.26 -9.90
C VAL A 111 7.67 -13.46 -10.51
N ASN A 112 8.07 -12.57 -11.38
CA ASN A 112 9.47 -12.47 -11.79
C ASN A 112 9.86 -10.99 -11.82
N LYS A 113 11.08 -10.70 -12.19
CA LYS A 113 11.58 -9.31 -12.15
C LYS A 113 10.86 -8.38 -13.14
N ASP A 114 10.23 -8.93 -14.18
CA ASP A 114 9.59 -8.14 -15.23
C ASP A 114 8.06 -8.12 -15.13
N PHE A 115 7.45 -9.19 -14.65
CA PHE A 115 6.01 -9.38 -14.66
C PHE A 115 5.48 -9.99 -13.37
N VAL A 116 4.19 -9.72 -13.14
CA VAL A 116 3.36 -10.51 -12.22
C VAL A 116 2.24 -11.15 -13.03
N PHE A 117 1.83 -12.35 -12.63
CA PHE A 117 0.71 -13.07 -13.25
C PHE A 117 -0.39 -13.20 -12.22
N LEU A 118 -1.56 -12.66 -12.55
CA LEU A 118 -2.76 -12.73 -11.71
C LEU A 118 -3.85 -13.48 -12.44
N VAL A 119 -4.59 -14.30 -11.70
CA VAL A 119 -5.76 -15.00 -12.21
C VAL A 119 -7.01 -14.43 -11.55
N ASN A 120 -7.96 -14.01 -12.38
CA ASN A 120 -9.25 -13.51 -11.94
C ASN A 120 -10.31 -13.91 -12.96
N ASN A 121 -11.37 -14.58 -12.52
CA ASN A 121 -12.50 -14.97 -13.36
C ASN A 121 -12.07 -15.74 -14.64
N GLY A 122 -11.10 -16.64 -14.51
CA GLY A 122 -10.62 -17.43 -15.63
C GLY A 122 -9.67 -16.70 -16.57
N GLU A 123 -9.38 -15.44 -16.32
CA GLU A 123 -8.40 -14.69 -17.11
C GLU A 123 -7.06 -14.70 -16.41
N ILE A 124 -6.00 -14.86 -17.19
CA ILE A 124 -4.63 -14.70 -16.73
C ILE A 124 -4.15 -13.33 -17.20
N VAL A 125 -3.90 -12.45 -16.25
CA VAL A 125 -3.42 -11.10 -16.56
C VAL A 125 -1.94 -11.02 -16.21
N ARG A 126 -1.14 -10.61 -17.18
CA ARG A 126 0.29 -10.37 -17.00
C ARG A 126 0.50 -8.87 -16.95
N LEU A 127 0.97 -8.39 -15.81
CA LEU A 127 1.20 -6.97 -15.61
C LEU A 127 2.68 -6.72 -15.47
N SER A 128 3.18 -5.73 -16.20
CA SER A 128 4.58 -5.32 -16.11
C SER A 128 4.88 -4.78 -14.70
N MET A 129 5.99 -5.24 -14.12
CA MET A 129 6.42 -4.80 -12.80
C MET A 129 6.55 -3.28 -12.71
N SER A 130 6.97 -2.62 -13.78
CA SER A 130 7.14 -1.16 -13.80
C SER A 130 5.82 -0.39 -13.70
N HIS A 131 4.69 -1.02 -14.00
CA HIS A 131 3.37 -0.40 -13.92
C HIS A 131 2.68 -0.62 -12.58
N ILE A 132 3.29 -1.34 -11.68
CA ILE A 132 2.75 -1.52 -10.33
C ILE A 132 3.14 -0.31 -9.49
N LYS A 133 2.12 0.39 -8.99
CA LYS A 133 2.30 1.58 -8.14
C LYS A 133 2.07 1.27 -6.68
N SER A 134 1.09 0.40 -6.41
CA SER A 134 0.71 0.03 -5.05
C SER A 134 0.15 -1.38 -5.01
N ILE A 135 0.22 -2.00 -3.84
CA ILE A 135 -0.29 -3.35 -3.60
C ILE A 135 -0.99 -3.37 -2.24
N SER A 136 -2.12 -4.06 -2.17
CA SER A 136 -2.73 -4.43 -0.90
C SER A 136 -3.22 -5.88 -0.97
N TYR A 137 -3.33 -6.52 0.19
CA TYR A 137 -3.75 -7.91 0.25
C TYR A 137 -4.85 -8.14 1.30
N GLY A 138 -5.60 -7.09 1.60
CA GLY A 138 -6.79 -7.20 2.44
C GLY A 138 -6.56 -7.11 3.94
N VAL A 139 -5.33 -6.91 4.39
CA VAL A 139 -5.08 -6.72 5.83
C VAL A 139 -5.50 -5.30 6.21
N LYS A 140 -6.49 -5.20 7.06
CA LYS A 140 -6.96 -3.89 7.51
C LYS A 140 -7.48 -3.98 8.94
N ILE A 141 -7.55 -2.82 9.59
CA ILE A 141 -8.15 -2.68 10.91
C ILE A 141 -9.55 -2.13 10.70
N GLU A 142 -10.54 -2.82 11.27
CA GLU A 142 -11.91 -2.32 11.20
C GLU A 142 -12.07 -1.05 12.02
N LYS A 143 -12.82 -0.09 11.47
CA LYS A 143 -13.20 1.09 12.21
C LYS A 143 -14.06 0.72 13.40
N ALA A 144 -13.82 1.38 14.53
CA ALA A 144 -14.72 1.24 15.65
C ALA A 144 -16.13 1.63 15.20
N LYS A 145 -17.09 0.75 15.40
CA LYS A 145 -18.49 1.06 15.07
C LYS A 145 -18.93 2.24 15.91
N SER A 146 -19.46 3.27 15.25
CA SER A 146 -20.03 4.37 15.97
C SER A 146 -21.21 3.84 16.80
N LYS A 147 -21.14 4.04 18.09
CA LYS A 147 -22.28 3.75 18.95
C LYS A 147 -23.35 4.79 18.68
N LYS A 148 -24.46 4.31 18.22
CA LYS A 148 -25.65 5.17 18.15
C LYS A 148 -26.35 5.18 19.49
#